data_6ca7c8f6ff1b6f6dda087f73118b66d8
#
_entry.id   6ca7c8f6ff1b6f6dda087f73118b66d8
#
_cell.length_a   1.000
_cell.length_b   1.000
_cell.length_c   1.000
_cell.angle_alpha   90.00
_cell.angle_beta   90.00
_cell.angle_gamma   90.00
#
_symmetry.space_group_name_H-M   'P 1'
#
loop_
_entity.id
_entity.type
_entity.pdbx_description
1 polymer ?
#
loop_
_entity_poly.entity_id
_entity_poly.type
_entity_poly.pdbx_seq_one_letter_code
_entity_poly.pdbx_strand_id
1 'polypeptide(L)'
;MNEKELIEELRDCGALLEGHFILSSGLHSTQYLQCALALSNPKLAKKIAKSLGEKINENFNNKIDYVIAPAMGGLIIGHEIAMFLNLPFMFLERVDGEFELRRGFSFEKGSNFLMIEDVVTTGLSSIEAIKVVNELGGNVIGEAAIIDRSGGCLLYTSPSPRDS
;
A
#
# COMPACT_ATOMS: atom_id res chain seq x y z
N MET A 1 -8.33 4.57 14.84
CA MET A 1 -8.89 5.59 13.91
C MET A 1 -9.89 4.91 13.00
N ASN A 2 -11.11 5.42 12.93
CA ASN A 2 -12.11 4.91 11.99
C ASN A 2 -12.07 5.69 10.66
N GLU A 3 -12.81 5.25 9.68
CA GLU A 3 -12.83 5.87 8.35
C GLU A 3 -13.26 7.34 8.38
N LYS A 4 -14.26 7.66 9.20
CA LYS A 4 -14.75 9.04 9.33
C LYS A 4 -13.69 9.97 9.90
N GLU A 5 -12.99 9.55 10.94
CA GLU A 5 -11.90 10.31 11.54
C GLU A 5 -10.75 10.52 10.55
N LEU A 6 -10.43 9.49 9.77
CA LEU A 6 -9.40 9.57 8.75
C LEU A 6 -9.78 10.60 7.68
N ILE A 7 -11.02 10.58 7.20
CA ILE A 7 -11.49 11.54 6.20
C ILE A 7 -11.38 12.96 6.73
N GLU A 8 -11.77 13.20 7.98
CA GLU A 8 -11.67 14.53 8.60
C GLU A 8 -10.23 15.01 8.68
N GLU A 9 -9.31 14.16 9.12
CA GLU A 9 -7.89 14.52 9.18
C GLU A 9 -7.28 14.76 7.80
N LEU A 10 -7.65 13.96 6.80
CA LEU A 10 -7.19 14.16 5.43
C LEU A 10 -7.70 15.47 4.83
N ARG A 11 -8.94 15.82 5.13
CA ARG A 11 -9.52 17.11 4.70
C ARG A 11 -8.84 18.28 5.38
N ASP A 12 -8.63 18.19 6.70
CA ASP A 12 -8.03 19.26 7.50
C ASP A 12 -6.59 19.57 7.10
N CYS A 13 -5.82 18.57 6.69
CA CYS A 13 -4.44 18.80 6.23
C CYS A 13 -4.35 19.16 4.74
N GLY A 14 -5.48 19.26 4.05
CA GLY A 14 -5.52 19.61 2.63
C GLY A 14 -5.20 18.46 1.68
N ALA A 15 -5.09 17.23 2.19
CA ALA A 15 -4.79 16.07 1.35
C ALA A 15 -6.01 15.60 0.57
N LEU A 16 -7.21 15.77 1.12
CA LEU A 16 -8.46 15.39 0.46
C LEU A 16 -9.10 16.62 -0.15
N LEU A 17 -9.18 16.62 -1.47
CA LEU A 17 -9.77 17.70 -2.25
C LEU A 17 -11.10 17.27 -2.83
N GLU A 18 -12.09 18.16 -2.81
CA GLU A 18 -13.39 17.93 -3.42
C GLU A 18 -13.52 18.79 -4.68
N GLY A 19 -14.20 18.27 -5.69
CA GLY A 19 -14.36 18.93 -6.96
C GLY A 19 -14.56 17.92 -8.08
N HIS A 20 -14.25 18.33 -9.31
CA HIS A 20 -14.29 17.43 -10.46
C HIS A 20 -12.86 17.20 -10.94
N PHE A 21 -12.41 15.96 -10.85
CA PHE A 21 -11.05 15.58 -11.20
C PHE A 21 -11.04 14.47 -12.24
N ILE A 22 -10.05 14.54 -13.14
CA ILE A 22 -9.78 13.48 -14.11
C ILE A 22 -8.52 12.77 -13.61
N LEU A 23 -8.66 11.48 -13.28
CA LEU A 23 -7.55 10.68 -12.79
C LEU A 23 -6.63 10.27 -13.93
N SER A 24 -5.42 9.83 -13.62
CA SER A 24 -4.45 9.34 -14.61
C SER A 24 -4.98 8.18 -15.43
N SER A 25 -5.95 7.42 -14.89
CA SER A 25 -6.64 6.34 -15.60
C SER A 25 -7.70 6.84 -16.59
N GLY A 26 -7.98 8.16 -16.66
CA GLY A 26 -9.04 8.75 -17.45
C GLY A 26 -10.41 8.75 -16.76
N LEU A 27 -10.54 8.16 -15.60
CA LEU A 27 -11.78 8.15 -14.85
C LEU A 27 -12.02 9.48 -14.16
N HIS A 28 -13.28 9.86 -13.99
CA HIS A 28 -13.67 11.08 -13.28
C HIS A 28 -13.95 10.77 -11.81
N SER A 29 -13.60 11.72 -10.93
CA SER A 29 -13.85 11.59 -9.49
C SER A 29 -14.26 12.92 -8.91
N THR A 30 -15.15 12.89 -7.91
CA THR A 30 -15.51 14.08 -7.14
C THR A 30 -14.56 14.34 -5.97
N GLN A 31 -13.68 13.41 -5.69
CA GLN A 31 -12.67 13.53 -4.65
C GLN A 31 -11.31 13.14 -5.19
N TYR A 32 -10.29 13.82 -4.72
CA TYR A 32 -8.91 13.52 -5.05
C TYR A 32 -8.09 13.51 -3.77
N LEU A 33 -7.37 12.41 -3.54
CA LEU A 33 -6.49 12.29 -2.38
C LEU A 33 -5.03 12.42 -2.81
N GLN A 34 -4.34 13.37 -2.20
CA GLN A 34 -2.88 13.47 -2.29
C GLN A 34 -2.26 12.72 -1.13
N CYS A 35 -2.01 11.44 -1.32
CA CYS A 35 -1.41 10.60 -0.29
C CYS A 35 -0.05 11.13 0.19
N ALA A 36 0.77 11.60 -0.73
CA ALA A 36 2.07 12.16 -0.38
C ALA A 36 1.95 13.33 0.60
N LEU A 37 0.94 14.18 0.41
CA LEU A 37 0.70 15.29 1.32
C LEU A 37 0.26 14.81 2.71
N ALA A 38 -0.65 13.83 2.77
CA ALA A 38 -1.06 13.23 4.04
C ALA A 38 0.11 12.59 4.76
N LEU A 39 0.92 11.83 4.03
CA LEU A 39 2.06 11.12 4.59
C LEU A 39 3.26 12.02 4.89
N SER A 40 3.25 13.26 4.42
CA SER A 40 4.28 14.23 4.77
C SER A 40 4.19 14.66 6.23
N ASN A 41 3.05 14.45 6.86
CA ASN A 41 2.87 14.66 8.29
C ASN A 41 3.16 13.35 9.03
N PRO A 42 4.30 13.24 9.76
CA PRO A 42 4.69 11.98 10.38
C PRO A 42 3.68 11.45 11.40
N LYS A 43 3.00 12.34 12.12
CA LYS A 43 1.97 11.92 13.09
C LYS A 43 0.78 11.29 12.41
N LEU A 44 0.33 11.87 11.29
CA LEU A 44 -0.78 11.34 10.51
C LEU A 44 -0.37 10.04 9.83
N ALA A 45 0.82 9.98 9.25
CA ALA A 45 1.35 8.76 8.65
C ALA A 45 1.35 7.60 9.65
N LYS A 46 1.79 7.86 10.87
CA LYS A 46 1.81 6.87 11.94
C LYS A 46 0.41 6.40 12.33
N LYS A 47 -0.56 7.32 12.40
CA LYS A 47 -1.96 6.96 12.70
C LYS A 47 -2.58 6.10 11.60
N ILE A 48 -2.34 6.46 10.35
CA ILE A 48 -2.81 5.68 9.20
C ILE A 48 -2.19 4.29 9.22
N ALA A 49 -0.88 4.21 9.44
CA ALA A 49 -0.17 2.93 9.51
C ALA A 49 -0.67 2.06 10.65
N LYS A 50 -0.97 2.64 11.81
CA LYS A 50 -1.54 1.90 12.94
C LYS A 50 -2.91 1.31 12.59
N SER A 51 -3.79 2.12 12.00
CA SER A 51 -5.14 1.66 11.62
C SER A 51 -5.08 0.55 10.59
N LEU A 52 -4.23 0.71 9.58
CA LEU A 52 -4.06 -0.29 8.55
C LEU A 52 -3.35 -1.53 9.08
N GLY A 53 -2.33 -1.33 9.93
CA GLY A 53 -1.58 -2.41 10.57
C GLY A 53 -2.45 -3.29 11.48
N GLU A 54 -3.42 -2.70 12.18
CA GLU A 54 -4.38 -3.45 12.99
C GLU A 54 -5.23 -4.37 12.12
N LYS A 55 -5.72 -3.87 10.98
CA LYS A 55 -6.47 -4.67 10.00
C LYS A 55 -5.61 -5.80 9.43
N ILE A 56 -4.34 -5.51 9.15
CA ILE A 56 -3.39 -6.51 8.65
C ILE A 56 -3.22 -7.62 9.67
N ASN A 57 -3.04 -7.28 10.95
CA ASN A 57 -2.89 -8.29 12.01
C ASN A 57 -4.13 -9.17 12.14
N GLU A 58 -5.32 -8.59 12.00
CA GLU A 58 -6.58 -9.35 12.05
C GLU A 58 -6.70 -10.35 10.90
N ASN A 59 -6.22 -9.98 9.71
CA ASN A 59 -6.38 -10.78 8.49
C ASN A 59 -5.27 -11.79 8.25
N PHE A 60 -4.05 -11.52 8.74
CA PHE A 60 -2.87 -12.33 8.38
C PHE A 60 -2.19 -13.04 9.55
N ASN A 61 -2.59 -12.77 10.81
CA ASN A 61 -2.16 -13.55 11.99
C ASN A 61 -0.67 -13.92 12.06
N ASN A 62 0.22 -12.92 11.97
CA ASN A 62 1.67 -13.14 12.08
C ASN A 62 2.27 -14.08 11.02
N LYS A 63 1.62 -14.21 9.88
CA LYS A 63 2.11 -15.04 8.78
C LYS A 63 3.05 -14.30 7.83
N ILE A 64 3.26 -13.01 8.04
CA ILE A 64 4.04 -12.16 7.15
C ILE A 64 5.50 -12.17 7.60
N ASP A 65 6.41 -12.38 6.64
CA ASP A 65 7.86 -12.31 6.88
C ASP A 65 8.43 -10.95 6.50
N TYR A 66 7.91 -10.36 5.43
CA TYR A 66 8.39 -9.09 4.87
C TYR A 66 7.24 -8.22 4.41
N VAL A 67 7.42 -6.92 4.58
CA VAL A 67 6.57 -5.91 3.93
C VAL A 67 7.31 -5.42 2.70
N ILE A 68 6.61 -5.32 1.57
CA ILE A 68 7.17 -4.83 0.32
C ILE A 68 6.22 -3.84 -0.34
N ALA A 69 6.77 -2.84 -1.00
CA ALA A 69 5.97 -1.82 -1.67
C ALA A 69 6.63 -1.40 -2.99
N PRO A 70 5.84 -1.00 -3.98
CA PRO A 70 6.40 -0.38 -5.17
C PRO A 70 6.75 1.09 -4.89
N ALA A 71 7.96 1.50 -5.30
CA ALA A 71 8.35 2.90 -5.25
C ALA A 71 7.52 3.65 -6.33
N MET A 72 7.24 4.92 -6.13
CA MET A 72 7.53 5.73 -4.94
C MET A 72 6.37 5.78 -3.95
N GLY A 73 5.12 5.65 -4.42
CA GLY A 73 3.93 5.88 -3.62
C GLY A 73 3.82 5.02 -2.38
N GLY A 74 4.32 3.79 -2.43
CA GLY A 74 4.24 2.86 -1.30
C GLY A 74 5.37 2.98 -0.29
N LEU A 75 6.39 3.81 -0.55
CA LEU A 75 7.58 3.84 0.30
C LEU A 75 7.29 4.28 1.74
N ILE A 76 6.65 5.43 1.90
CA ILE A 76 6.42 5.97 3.24
C ILE A 76 5.46 5.08 4.02
N ILE A 77 4.29 4.79 3.44
CA ILE A 77 3.29 3.98 4.14
C ILE A 77 3.78 2.56 4.37
N GLY A 78 4.52 1.98 3.42
CA GLY A 78 5.10 0.64 3.56
C GLY A 78 6.08 0.58 4.72
N HIS A 79 6.97 1.55 4.82
CA HIS A 79 7.94 1.62 5.91
C HIS A 79 7.24 1.80 7.26
N GLU A 80 6.25 2.70 7.34
CA GLU A 80 5.50 2.94 8.57
C GLU A 80 4.73 1.69 9.03
N ILE A 81 4.13 0.95 8.10
CA ILE A 81 3.45 -0.31 8.42
C ILE A 81 4.46 -1.36 8.89
N ALA A 82 5.61 -1.45 8.22
CA ALA A 82 6.67 -2.38 8.63
C ALA A 82 7.15 -2.08 10.06
N MET A 83 7.29 -0.80 10.41
CA MET A 83 7.62 -0.40 11.78
C MET A 83 6.54 -0.86 12.76
N PHE A 84 5.28 -0.63 12.44
CA PHE A 84 4.16 -1.04 13.30
C PHE A 84 4.12 -2.55 13.50
N LEU A 85 4.35 -3.32 12.42
CA LEU A 85 4.34 -4.78 12.47
C LEU A 85 5.66 -5.38 12.97
N ASN A 86 6.68 -4.56 13.12
CA ASN A 86 8.04 -4.98 13.50
C ASN A 86 8.61 -6.01 12.51
N LEU A 87 8.49 -5.71 11.23
CA LEU A 87 8.95 -6.55 10.13
C LEU A 87 9.93 -5.78 9.24
N PRO A 88 10.83 -6.50 8.55
CA PRO A 88 11.71 -5.85 7.57
C PRO A 88 10.91 -5.36 6.36
N PHE A 89 11.41 -4.29 5.74
CA PHE A 89 10.79 -3.64 4.60
C PHE A 89 11.72 -3.64 3.39
N MET A 90 11.17 -3.97 2.23
CA MET A 90 11.83 -3.87 0.94
C MET A 90 10.96 -3.11 -0.04
N PHE A 91 11.53 -2.64 -1.14
CA PHE A 91 10.73 -1.97 -2.16
C PHE A 91 11.20 -2.34 -3.56
N LEU A 92 10.24 -2.29 -4.49
CA LEU A 92 10.45 -2.50 -5.90
C LEU A 92 10.57 -1.15 -6.60
N GLU A 93 11.39 -1.09 -7.63
CA GLU A 93 11.57 0.12 -8.45
C GLU A 93 11.28 -0.22 -9.90
N ARG A 94 10.72 0.74 -10.64
CA ARG A 94 10.59 0.58 -12.09
C ARG A 94 11.90 0.91 -12.77
N VAL A 95 12.37 -0.02 -13.59
CA VAL A 95 13.54 0.14 -14.44
C VAL A 95 13.08 -0.19 -15.86
N ASP A 96 13.12 0.79 -16.74
CA ASP A 96 12.62 0.65 -18.12
C ASP A 96 11.17 0.12 -18.16
N GLY A 97 10.35 0.63 -17.25
CA GLY A 97 8.93 0.32 -17.18
C GLY A 97 8.56 -0.94 -16.39
N GLU A 98 9.52 -1.74 -15.99
CA GLU A 98 9.28 -2.98 -15.25
C GLU A 98 9.77 -2.90 -13.81
N PHE A 99 9.06 -3.57 -12.89
CA PHE A 99 9.48 -3.62 -11.50
C PHE A 99 10.67 -4.55 -11.31
N GLU A 100 11.64 -4.09 -10.53
CA GLU A 100 12.82 -4.86 -10.15
C GLU A 100 13.10 -4.71 -8.66
N LEU A 101 13.61 -5.78 -8.05
CA LEU A 101 14.11 -5.76 -6.69
C LEU A 101 15.61 -5.49 -6.74
N ARG A 102 16.03 -4.30 -6.26
CA ARG A 102 17.40 -3.81 -6.35
C ARG A 102 17.97 -3.53 -4.97
N ARG A 103 19.10 -2.83 -4.92
CA ARG A 103 19.72 -2.27 -3.71
C ARG A 103 20.16 -3.29 -2.68
N GLY A 104 20.50 -4.48 -3.14
CA GLY A 104 21.00 -5.53 -2.26
C GLY A 104 19.90 -6.26 -1.48
N PHE A 105 18.63 -5.99 -1.75
CA PHE A 105 17.54 -6.73 -1.13
C PHE A 105 17.56 -8.19 -1.57
N SER A 106 17.43 -9.07 -0.59
CA SER A 106 17.32 -10.50 -0.83
C SER A 106 16.43 -11.13 0.23
N PHE A 107 15.91 -12.32 -0.05
CA PHE A 107 15.05 -13.04 0.87
C PHE A 107 15.14 -14.54 0.58
N GLU A 108 14.75 -15.34 1.58
CA GLU A 108 14.68 -16.78 1.40
C GLU A 108 13.47 -17.18 0.58
N LYS A 109 13.65 -18.11 -0.36
CA LYS A 109 12.59 -18.63 -1.19
C LYS A 109 11.45 -19.17 -0.33
N GLY A 110 10.22 -18.81 -0.69
CA GLY A 110 9.03 -19.19 0.06
C GLY A 110 8.63 -18.23 1.16
N SER A 111 9.40 -17.16 1.37
CA SER A 111 9.04 -16.12 2.36
C SER A 111 7.71 -15.47 2.01
N ASN A 112 6.92 -15.18 3.04
CA ASN A 112 5.60 -14.55 2.88
C ASN A 112 5.72 -13.04 2.89
N PHE A 113 5.13 -12.39 1.88
CA PHE A 113 5.15 -10.95 1.70
C PHE A 113 3.76 -10.35 1.80
N LEU A 114 3.70 -9.18 2.41
CA LEU A 114 2.55 -8.30 2.32
C LEU A 114 2.90 -7.13 1.41
N MET A 115 2.12 -6.94 0.35
CA MET A 115 2.29 -5.82 -0.58
C MET A 115 1.55 -4.60 -0.05
N ILE A 116 2.23 -3.47 0.02
CA ILE A 116 1.64 -2.19 0.47
C ILE A 116 1.67 -1.19 -0.66
N GLU A 117 0.58 -0.47 -0.83
CA GLU A 117 0.48 0.65 -1.76
C GLU A 117 -0.24 1.83 -1.10
N ASP A 118 -0.06 3.02 -1.63
CA ASP A 118 -0.84 4.18 -1.19
C ASP A 118 -2.24 4.15 -1.79
N VAL A 119 -2.34 3.94 -3.09
CA VAL A 119 -3.62 3.92 -3.82
C VAL A 119 -3.66 2.73 -4.77
N VAL A 120 -4.73 1.96 -4.70
CA VAL A 120 -5.05 0.95 -5.71
C VAL A 120 -6.16 1.51 -6.60
N THR A 121 -5.90 1.67 -7.89
CA THR A 121 -6.90 2.15 -8.86
C THR A 121 -7.50 0.98 -9.64
N THR A 122 -6.84 0.54 -10.71
CA THR A 122 -7.28 -0.62 -11.50
C THR A 122 -6.72 -1.94 -10.98
N GLY A 123 -5.68 -1.87 -10.14
CA GLY A 123 -4.98 -3.06 -9.67
C GLY A 123 -3.88 -3.56 -10.59
N LEU A 124 -3.67 -2.94 -11.74
CA LEU A 124 -2.65 -3.39 -12.71
C LEU A 124 -1.23 -3.30 -12.16
N SER A 125 -0.88 -2.19 -11.52
CA SER A 125 0.45 -2.04 -10.90
C SER A 125 0.66 -3.05 -9.76
N SER A 126 -0.39 -3.30 -8.99
CA SER A 126 -0.34 -4.30 -7.92
C SER A 126 -0.09 -5.69 -8.47
N ILE A 127 -0.80 -6.06 -9.54
CA ILE A 127 -0.64 -7.36 -10.20
C ILE A 127 0.79 -7.51 -10.73
N GLU A 128 1.32 -6.47 -11.38
CA GLU A 128 2.71 -6.48 -11.88
C GLU A 128 3.73 -6.67 -10.74
N ALA A 129 3.56 -5.91 -9.65
CA ALA A 129 4.46 -5.98 -8.49
C ALA A 129 4.40 -7.35 -7.82
N ILE A 130 3.20 -7.88 -7.62
CA ILE A 130 2.99 -9.20 -7.01
C ILE A 130 3.64 -10.29 -7.88
N LYS A 131 3.45 -10.19 -9.19
CA LYS A 131 4.04 -11.14 -10.15
C LYS A 131 5.57 -11.18 -10.03
N VAL A 132 6.21 -10.02 -9.95
CA VAL A 132 7.67 -9.94 -9.82
C VAL A 132 8.15 -10.62 -8.54
N VAL A 133 7.51 -10.36 -7.40
CA VAL A 133 7.87 -11.00 -6.12
C VAL A 133 7.71 -12.51 -6.21
N ASN A 134 6.59 -12.96 -6.77
CA ASN A 134 6.33 -14.40 -6.92
C ASN A 134 7.35 -15.08 -7.86
N GLU A 135 7.72 -14.42 -8.94
CA GLU A 135 8.74 -14.93 -9.87
C GLU A 135 10.14 -15.03 -9.22
N LEU A 136 10.43 -14.15 -8.25
CA LEU A 136 11.68 -14.20 -7.50
C LEU A 136 11.69 -15.26 -6.39
N GLY A 137 10.59 -15.96 -6.20
CA GLY A 137 10.48 -17.02 -5.21
C GLY A 137 9.79 -16.62 -3.91
N GLY A 138 9.29 -15.41 -3.82
CA GLY A 138 8.46 -14.98 -2.69
C GLY A 138 7.02 -15.44 -2.84
N ASN A 139 6.27 -15.31 -1.78
CA ASN A 139 4.85 -15.65 -1.74
C ASN A 139 4.07 -14.45 -1.21
N VAL A 140 3.43 -13.69 -2.11
CA VAL A 140 2.62 -12.53 -1.70
C VAL A 140 1.28 -13.04 -1.20
N ILE A 141 1.06 -12.94 0.11
CA ILE A 141 -0.15 -13.49 0.75
C ILE A 141 -1.29 -12.48 0.83
N GLY A 142 -1.00 -11.20 0.60
CA GLY A 142 -2.03 -10.18 0.62
C GLY A 142 -1.50 -8.83 0.22
N GLU A 143 -2.43 -7.88 0.15
CA GLU A 143 -2.18 -6.50 -0.21
C GLU A 143 -2.97 -5.57 0.69
N ALA A 144 -2.39 -4.43 1.03
CA ALA A 144 -3.06 -3.39 1.77
C ALA A 144 -2.74 -2.02 1.17
N ALA A 145 -3.70 -1.12 1.22
CA ALA A 145 -3.55 0.24 0.68
C ALA A 145 -4.34 1.24 1.53
N ILE A 146 -3.92 2.50 1.47
CA ILE A 146 -4.67 3.57 2.13
C ILE A 146 -6.02 3.73 1.44
N ILE A 147 -6.00 3.72 0.11
CA ILE A 147 -7.21 3.87 -0.71
C ILE A 147 -7.32 2.71 -1.69
N ASP A 148 -8.52 2.18 -1.79
CA ASP A 148 -8.90 1.30 -2.89
C ASP A 148 -10.00 1.98 -3.71
N ARG A 149 -9.63 2.53 -4.85
CA ARG A 149 -10.58 3.17 -5.76
C ARG A 149 -11.40 2.17 -6.56
N SER A 150 -10.95 0.93 -6.62
CA SER A 150 -11.73 -0.13 -7.27
C SER A 150 -12.91 -0.56 -6.41
N GLY A 151 -12.75 -0.54 -5.07
CA GLY A 151 -13.80 -0.93 -4.12
C GLY A 151 -14.41 0.21 -3.32
N GLY A 152 -13.89 1.43 -3.45
CA GLY A 152 -14.41 2.60 -2.73
C GLY A 152 -14.03 2.69 -1.26
N CYS A 153 -13.11 1.88 -0.77
CA CYS A 153 -12.63 1.90 0.61
C CYS A 153 -11.40 2.80 0.75
N LEU A 154 -11.29 3.48 1.92
CA LEU A 154 -10.11 4.27 2.22
C LEU A 154 -8.99 3.44 2.85
N LEU A 155 -9.32 2.48 3.71
CA LEU A 155 -8.33 1.54 4.26
C LEU A 155 -8.70 0.15 3.78
N TYR A 156 -7.80 -0.46 3.03
CA TYR A 156 -8.06 -1.68 2.28
C TYR A 156 -7.01 -2.75 2.58
N THR A 157 -7.48 -3.97 2.83
CA THR A 157 -6.64 -5.17 2.87
C THR A 157 -7.36 -6.28 2.11
N SER A 158 -6.62 -7.11 1.38
CA SER A 158 -7.20 -8.29 0.74
C SER A 158 -6.18 -9.41 0.64
N PRO A 159 -6.64 -10.66 0.61
CA PRO A 159 -5.77 -11.78 0.28
C PRO A 159 -5.25 -11.66 -1.14
N SER A 160 -4.06 -12.23 -1.39
CA SER A 160 -3.51 -12.29 -2.73
C SER A 160 -4.40 -13.15 -3.63
N PRO A 161 -4.61 -12.78 -4.91
CA PRO A 161 -5.35 -13.62 -5.86
C PRO A 161 -4.79 -15.05 -5.97
N ARG A 162 -3.52 -15.24 -5.62
CA ARG A 162 -2.87 -16.55 -5.68
C ARG A 162 -3.38 -17.51 -4.60
N ASP A 163 -3.90 -16.97 -3.49
CA ASP A 163 -4.35 -17.76 -2.34
C ASP A 163 -5.86 -18.04 -2.36
N SER A 164 -6.53 -17.56 -3.38
CA SER A 164 -7.99 -17.75 -3.53
C SER A 164 -8.34 -19.02 -4.31
#